data_967cc6da94a60f3221a04aae2eac1e7d
#
_entry.id   967cc6da94a60f3221a04aae2eac1e7d
#
_cell.length_a   1.000
_cell.length_b   1.000
_cell.length_c   1.000
_cell.angle_alpha   90.00
_cell.angle_beta   90.00
_cell.angle_gamma   90.00
#
_symmetry.space_group_name_H-M   'P 1'
#
loop_
_entity.id
_entity.type
_entity.pdbx_description
1 polymer ?
#
loop_
_entity_poly.entity_id
_entity_poly.type
_entity_poly.pdbx_seq_one_letter_code
_entity_poly.pdbx_strand_id
1 'polypeptide(L)'
;MTKNIDELIADHETMNGLISSLIDYHERLNDYLAPCLKDDYTHNDLTSLVLTVNYQQDIISALHECLEQLNDNDLEALQQLATLELKGGDTECN
;
A
#
# COMPACT_ATOMS: atom_id res chain seq x y z
N MET A 1 18.08 8.76 -9.99
CA MET A 1 18.32 7.71 -11.00
C MET A 1 17.02 7.12 -11.49
N THR A 2 16.87 6.96 -12.80
CA THR A 2 15.66 6.37 -13.39
C THR A 2 15.70 4.85 -13.19
N LYS A 3 14.60 4.29 -12.71
CA LYS A 3 14.46 2.84 -12.57
C LYS A 3 14.22 2.20 -13.94
N ASN A 4 14.78 1.02 -14.16
CA ASN A 4 14.48 0.24 -15.36
C ASN A 4 13.16 -0.53 -15.19
N ILE A 5 12.70 -1.18 -16.26
CA ILE A 5 11.44 -1.91 -16.26
C ILE A 5 11.43 -3.05 -15.25
N ASP A 6 12.55 -3.76 -15.10
CA ASP A 6 12.63 -4.87 -14.13
C ASP A 6 12.50 -4.36 -12.70
N GLU A 7 13.11 -3.22 -12.38
CA GLU A 7 12.98 -2.58 -11.08
C GLU A 7 11.54 -2.13 -10.81
N LEU A 8 10.87 -1.58 -11.83
CA LEU A 8 9.47 -1.18 -11.72
C LEU A 8 8.55 -2.37 -11.46
N ILE A 9 8.80 -3.50 -12.13
CA ILE A 9 8.05 -4.74 -11.91
C ILE A 9 8.26 -5.23 -10.48
N ALA A 10 9.50 -5.26 -10.00
CA ALA A 10 9.83 -5.67 -8.64
C ALA A 10 9.17 -4.76 -7.61
N ASP A 11 9.17 -3.46 -7.83
CA ASP A 11 8.51 -2.50 -6.93
C ASP A 11 6.99 -2.71 -6.91
N HIS A 12 6.41 -3.00 -8.08
CA HIS A 12 4.98 -3.29 -8.17
C HIS A 12 4.61 -4.56 -7.42
N GLU A 13 5.43 -5.59 -7.49
CA GLU A 13 5.25 -6.82 -6.71
C GLU A 13 5.34 -6.54 -5.21
N THR A 14 6.29 -5.68 -4.80
CA THR A 14 6.41 -5.24 -3.41
C THR A 14 5.16 -4.49 -2.97
N MET A 15 4.64 -3.58 -3.79
CA MET A 15 3.41 -2.85 -3.50
C MET A 15 2.21 -3.79 -3.34
N ASN A 16 2.11 -4.82 -4.19
CA ASN A 16 1.06 -5.82 -4.05
C ASN A 16 1.13 -6.57 -2.72
N GLY A 17 2.35 -6.90 -2.28
CA GLY A 17 2.57 -7.52 -0.97
C GLY A 17 2.14 -6.62 0.18
N LEU A 18 2.48 -5.33 0.10
CA LEU A 18 2.09 -4.35 1.11
C LEU A 18 0.57 -4.17 1.16
N ILE A 19 -0.08 -4.11 0.00
CA ILE A 19 -1.53 -4.02 -0.10
C ILE A 19 -2.19 -5.26 0.51
N SER A 20 -1.68 -6.45 0.23
CA SER A 20 -2.18 -7.70 0.82
C SER A 20 -2.07 -7.68 2.34
N SER A 21 -0.96 -7.16 2.88
CA SER A 21 -0.78 -7.01 4.33
C SER A 21 -1.80 -6.04 4.92
N LEU A 22 -2.06 -4.92 4.26
CA LEU A 22 -3.08 -3.96 4.70
C LEU A 22 -4.47 -4.59 4.72
N ILE A 23 -4.81 -5.38 3.71
CA ILE A 23 -6.08 -6.09 3.65
C ILE A 23 -6.21 -7.05 4.84
N ASP A 24 -5.15 -7.82 5.14
CA ASP A 24 -5.14 -8.75 6.26
C ASP A 24 -5.36 -8.03 7.61
N TYR A 25 -4.69 -6.90 7.82
CA TYR A 25 -4.89 -6.11 9.04
C TYR A 25 -6.30 -5.53 9.10
N HIS A 26 -6.83 -5.09 7.97
CA HIS A 26 -8.20 -4.58 7.90
C HIS A 26 -9.22 -5.67 8.23
N GLU A 27 -9.05 -6.87 7.73
CA GLU A 27 -9.91 -8.02 8.04
C GLU A 27 -9.87 -8.36 9.52
N ARG A 28 -8.68 -8.36 10.14
CA ARG A 28 -8.54 -8.59 11.59
C ARG A 28 -9.25 -7.51 12.37
N LEU A 29 -9.13 -6.26 11.96
CA LEU A 29 -9.83 -5.16 12.62
C LEU A 29 -11.35 -5.38 12.56
N ASN A 30 -11.88 -5.77 11.42
CA ASN A 30 -13.30 -6.06 11.23
C ASN A 30 -13.76 -7.22 12.12
N ASP A 31 -12.93 -8.24 12.33
CA ASP A 31 -13.24 -9.37 13.21
C ASP A 31 -13.44 -8.91 14.67
N TYR A 32 -12.69 -7.93 15.12
CA TYR A 32 -12.83 -7.37 16.47
C TYR A 32 -13.90 -6.28 16.53
N LEU A 33 -14.17 -5.61 15.43
CA LEU A 33 -15.21 -4.58 15.36
C LEU A 33 -16.61 -5.19 15.36
N ALA A 34 -16.82 -6.30 14.65
CA ALA A 34 -18.13 -6.91 14.47
C ALA A 34 -18.85 -7.20 15.79
N PRO A 35 -18.19 -7.80 16.82
CA PRO A 35 -18.85 -8.01 18.11
C PRO A 35 -19.26 -6.71 18.79
N CYS A 36 -18.53 -5.62 18.60
CA CYS A 36 -18.82 -4.32 19.22
C CYS A 36 -20.03 -3.62 18.60
N LEU A 37 -20.45 -4.03 17.40
CA LEU A 37 -21.61 -3.47 16.72
C LEU A 37 -22.93 -4.16 17.11
N LYS A 38 -22.85 -5.20 17.92
CA LYS A 38 -24.03 -5.91 18.42
C LYS A 38 -24.55 -5.24 19.70
N ASP A 39 -25.85 -5.36 19.95
CA ASP A 39 -26.48 -4.79 21.13
C ASP A 39 -25.97 -5.41 22.43
N ASP A 40 -25.50 -6.64 22.38
CA ASP A 40 -25.03 -7.40 23.56
C ASP A 40 -23.49 -7.38 23.68
N TYR A 41 -22.81 -6.41 23.11
CA TYR A 41 -21.37 -6.31 23.23
C TYR A 41 -20.91 -6.22 24.69
N THR A 42 -19.73 -6.76 24.96
CA THR A 42 -19.17 -6.79 26.31
C THR A 42 -18.02 -5.80 26.43
N HIS A 43 -17.63 -5.51 27.69
CA HIS A 43 -16.42 -4.71 27.95
C HIS A 43 -15.18 -5.36 27.34
N ASN A 44 -15.10 -6.69 27.36
CA ASN A 44 -13.99 -7.41 26.73
C ASN A 44 -13.97 -7.20 25.22
N ASP A 45 -15.11 -7.13 24.56
CA ASP A 45 -15.19 -6.86 23.12
C ASP A 45 -14.60 -5.50 22.80
N LEU A 46 -14.96 -4.47 23.55
CA LEU A 46 -14.42 -3.12 23.40
C LEU A 46 -12.92 -3.08 23.67
N THR A 47 -12.46 -3.72 24.73
CA THR A 47 -11.05 -3.77 25.11
C THR A 47 -10.23 -4.43 24.02
N SER A 48 -10.70 -5.55 23.47
CA SER A 48 -10.04 -6.26 22.39
C SER A 48 -9.92 -5.39 21.13
N LEU A 49 -10.98 -4.65 20.79
CA LEU A 49 -10.97 -3.74 19.66
C LEU A 49 -9.95 -2.62 19.86
N VAL A 50 -9.94 -1.97 21.01
CA VAL A 50 -9.02 -0.88 21.32
C VAL A 50 -7.57 -1.36 21.26
N LEU A 51 -7.27 -2.52 21.85
CA LEU A 51 -5.93 -3.10 21.83
C LEU A 51 -5.50 -3.44 20.40
N THR A 52 -6.41 -3.97 19.59
CA THR A 52 -6.14 -4.29 18.19
C THR A 52 -5.81 -3.04 17.37
N VAL A 53 -6.62 -1.98 17.52
CA VAL A 53 -6.37 -0.69 16.85
C VAL A 53 -5.02 -0.13 17.25
N ASN A 54 -4.72 -0.13 18.55
CA ASN A 54 -3.45 0.38 19.05
C ASN A 54 -2.27 -0.41 18.53
N TYR A 55 -2.39 -1.74 18.50
CA TYR A 55 -1.34 -2.63 17.98
C TYR A 55 -1.09 -2.41 16.49
N GLN A 56 -2.16 -2.22 15.70
CA GLN A 56 -2.05 -2.10 14.25
C GLN A 56 -1.68 -0.70 13.76
N GLN A 57 -1.90 0.33 14.56
CA GLN A 57 -1.78 1.72 14.15
C GLN A 57 -0.41 2.03 13.53
N ASP A 58 0.67 1.71 14.21
CA ASP A 58 2.02 1.99 13.75
C ASP A 58 2.39 1.14 12.53
N ILE A 59 1.96 -0.11 12.51
CA ILE A 59 2.23 -1.04 11.41
C ILE A 59 1.54 -0.56 10.14
N ILE A 60 0.26 -0.20 10.23
CA ILE A 60 -0.53 0.28 9.09
C ILE A 60 0.04 1.60 8.58
N SER A 61 0.44 2.50 9.47
CA SER A 61 1.06 3.76 9.09
C SER A 61 2.37 3.55 8.34
N ALA A 62 3.21 2.61 8.82
CA ALA A 62 4.47 2.27 8.16
C ALA A 62 4.24 1.65 6.77
N LEU A 63 3.27 0.75 6.64
CA LEU A 63 2.91 0.14 5.36
C LEU A 63 2.41 1.19 4.37
N HIS A 64 1.56 2.09 4.83
CA HIS A 64 1.01 3.16 4.01
C HIS A 64 2.13 4.10 3.52
N GLU A 65 3.04 4.47 4.38
CA GLU A 65 4.17 5.32 4.03
C GLU A 65 5.07 4.66 2.99
N CYS A 66 5.37 3.36 3.15
CA CYS A 66 6.13 2.59 2.17
C CYS A 66 5.43 2.57 0.81
N LEU A 67 4.12 2.37 0.79
CA LEU A 67 3.33 2.38 -0.45
C LEU A 67 3.38 3.73 -1.14
N GLU A 68 3.25 4.82 -0.39
CA GLU A 68 3.32 6.17 -0.94
C GLU A 68 4.68 6.44 -1.58
N GLN A 69 5.76 6.10 -0.89
CA GLN A 69 7.11 6.29 -1.39
C GLN A 69 7.37 5.49 -2.67
N LEU A 70 6.99 4.22 -2.69
CA LEU A 70 7.14 3.38 -3.88
C LEU A 70 6.31 3.90 -5.04
N ASN A 71 5.07 4.29 -4.77
CA ASN A 71 4.18 4.82 -5.80
C ASN A 71 4.74 6.11 -6.41
N ASP A 72 5.20 7.04 -5.58
CA ASP A 72 5.74 8.32 -6.04
C ASP A 72 7.03 8.11 -6.86
N ASN A 73 7.93 7.25 -6.40
CA ASN A 73 9.16 6.95 -7.08
C ASN A 73 8.90 6.27 -8.43
N ASP A 74 7.97 5.33 -8.46
CA ASP A 74 7.64 4.60 -9.69
C ASP A 74 6.90 5.48 -10.69
N LEU A 75 6.03 6.36 -10.22
CA LEU A 75 5.34 7.32 -11.09
C LEU A 75 6.35 8.25 -11.77
N GLU A 76 7.31 8.78 -11.01
CA GLU A 76 8.38 9.62 -11.56
C GLU A 76 9.19 8.86 -12.61
N ALA A 77 9.58 7.62 -12.31
CA ALA A 77 10.33 6.78 -13.25
C ALA A 77 9.54 6.49 -14.52
N LEU A 78 8.24 6.21 -14.39
CA LEU A 78 7.35 5.97 -15.53
C LEU A 78 7.21 7.21 -16.39
N GLN A 79 7.09 8.39 -15.80
CA GLN A 79 7.02 9.66 -16.51
C GLN A 79 8.31 9.92 -17.30
N GLN A 80 9.47 9.62 -16.71
CA GLN A 80 10.77 9.75 -17.38
C GLN A 80 10.89 8.78 -18.55
N LEU A 81 10.46 7.52 -18.37
CA LEU A 81 10.48 6.52 -19.44
C LEU A 81 9.55 6.92 -20.59
N ALA A 82 8.37 7.42 -20.30
CA ALA A 82 7.44 7.91 -21.31
C ALA A 82 8.04 9.07 -22.11
N THR A 83 8.72 9.99 -21.45
CA THR A 83 9.40 11.11 -22.10
C THR A 83 10.51 10.63 -23.04
N LEU A 84 11.32 9.66 -22.57
CA LEU A 84 12.40 9.08 -23.39
C LEU A 84 11.85 8.35 -24.62
N GLU A 85 10.75 7.63 -24.45
CA GLU A 85 10.10 6.92 -25.55
C GLU A 85 9.57 7.86 -26.61
N LEU A 86 8.94 8.96 -26.19
CA LEU A 86 8.46 9.99 -27.10
C LEU A 86 9.60 10.64 -27.88
N LYS A 87 10.72 10.94 -27.21
CA LYS A 87 11.90 11.49 -27.86
C LYS A 87 12.52 10.51 -28.86
N GLY A 88 12.58 9.23 -28.47
CA GLY A 88 13.05 8.17 -29.35
C GLY A 88 12.19 8.03 -30.59
N GLY A 89 10.87 8.08 -30.42
CA GLY A 89 9.92 8.05 -31.53
C GLY A 89 10.08 9.21 -32.49
N ASP A 90 10.22 10.41 -31.97
CA ASP A 90 10.46 11.61 -32.77
C ASP A 90 11.76 11.50 -33.57
N THR A 91 12.80 10.96 -32.96
CA THR A 91 14.09 10.76 -33.62
C THR A 91 13.98 9.72 -34.73
N GLU A 92 13.23 8.65 -34.50
CA GLU A 92 13.03 7.59 -35.49
C GLU A 92 12.23 8.06 -36.71
N CYS A 93 11.31 8.96 -36.50
CA CYS A 93 10.49 9.52 -37.58
C CYS A 93 11.28 10.42 -38.55
N ASN A 94 12.41 10.89 -38.12
CA ASN A 94 13.28 11.71 -38.96
C ASN A 94 14.23 10.87 -39.82
#